data_571f373698dce662dca86e8244e4dbc8
#
_entry.id   571f373698dce662dca86e8244e4dbc8
#
_cell.length_a   1.000
_cell.length_b   1.000
_cell.length_c   1.000
_cell.angle_alpha   90.00
_cell.angle_beta   90.00
_cell.angle_gamma   90.00
#
_symmetry.space_group_name_H-M   'P 1'
#
loop_
_entity.id
_entity.type
_entity.pdbx_description
1 polymer ?
#
loop_
_entity_poly.entity_id
_entity_poly.type
_entity_poly.pdbx_seq_one_letter_code
_entity_poly.pdbx_strand_id
1 'polypeptide(L)'
;GVQEEKTFSTSLACPDHGVSIEELEPRMFSFNNPMGACPDCNGLGFIQRIDPDLIIPDQDKSINDKCLSNVFSTMEYTSFYWQVIRALAEKYDADMDTPYKDLPKKFKEVLLYGTGDEKLSYVYTNRNGDTQNRNHTFEGIINNLERRYRETQSEWIKEKMEKYMRITTCPSCKGNKLKPELLAVTVGGKNIMEFCDMSVSEAIGFVEHLDLSETHRQIAAEIIKEIRGRLTFLANVGLDYLTLSR
;
A
#
# COMPACT_ATOMS: atom_id res chain seq x y z
N GLY A 1 13.94 -21.79 -44.10
CA GLY A 1 14.66 -20.98 -43.10
C GLY A 1 13.70 -20.00 -42.45
N VAL A 2 13.47 -20.12 -41.15
CA VAL A 2 12.70 -19.15 -40.39
C VAL A 2 13.69 -18.00 -40.10
N GLN A 3 13.41 -16.83 -40.66
CA GLN A 3 14.14 -15.59 -40.30
C GLN A 3 13.64 -15.15 -38.93
N GLU A 4 14.46 -15.28 -37.90
CA GLU A 4 14.24 -14.61 -36.61
C GLU A 4 14.52 -13.11 -36.78
N GLU A 5 13.47 -12.30 -36.77
CA GLU A 5 13.64 -10.84 -36.62
C GLU A 5 13.99 -10.53 -35.15
N LYS A 6 15.22 -10.08 -34.91
CA LYS A 6 15.62 -9.54 -33.60
C LYS A 6 15.45 -8.01 -33.64
N THR A 7 14.47 -7.53 -32.89
CA THR A 7 14.27 -6.08 -32.68
C THR A 7 15.25 -5.59 -31.61
N PHE A 8 16.19 -4.72 -31.97
CA PHE A 8 17.07 -4.06 -31.03
C PHE A 8 16.51 -2.68 -30.69
N SER A 9 16.29 -2.42 -29.39
CA SER A 9 15.92 -1.10 -28.91
C SER A 9 17.16 -0.38 -28.37
N THR A 10 17.31 0.91 -28.66
CA THR A 10 18.33 1.77 -28.06
C THR A 10 17.98 2.20 -26.63
N SER A 11 16.76 1.99 -26.21
CA SER A 11 16.32 2.15 -24.82
C SER A 11 16.41 0.80 -24.10
N LEU A 12 16.60 0.82 -22.76
CA LEU A 12 16.64 -0.36 -21.89
C LEU A 12 15.23 -0.98 -21.79
N ALA A 13 14.79 -1.57 -22.92
CA ALA A 13 13.49 -2.20 -23.02
C ALA A 13 13.64 -3.73 -23.12
N CYS A 14 12.84 -4.46 -22.34
CA CYS A 14 12.75 -5.89 -22.45
C CYS A 14 11.68 -6.24 -23.50
N PRO A 15 12.03 -6.87 -24.64
CA PRO A 15 11.08 -7.20 -25.70
C PRO A 15 10.04 -8.23 -25.25
N ASP A 16 10.40 -9.11 -24.31
CA ASP A 16 9.54 -10.20 -23.85
C ASP A 16 8.50 -9.76 -22.82
N HIS A 17 8.79 -8.71 -22.03
CA HIS A 17 7.94 -8.29 -20.90
C HIS A 17 7.34 -6.90 -21.08
N GLY A 18 7.64 -6.19 -22.17
CA GLY A 18 7.11 -4.84 -22.42
C GLY A 18 7.55 -3.78 -21.40
N VAL A 19 8.55 -4.09 -20.57
CA VAL A 19 9.11 -3.16 -19.57
C VAL A 19 10.17 -2.33 -20.24
N SER A 20 10.04 -1.01 -20.19
CA SER A 20 11.05 -0.04 -20.61
C SER A 20 11.57 0.70 -19.39
N ILE A 21 12.89 0.68 -19.18
CA ILE A 21 13.54 1.44 -18.12
C ILE A 21 14.10 2.72 -18.77
N GLU A 22 13.71 3.86 -18.24
CA GLU A 22 14.29 5.15 -18.64
C GLU A 22 15.80 5.18 -18.32
N GLU A 23 16.53 6.08 -18.96
CA GLU A 23 17.95 6.28 -18.65
C GLU A 23 18.12 6.58 -17.15
N LEU A 24 18.98 5.80 -16.49
CA LEU A 24 19.14 5.89 -15.04
C LEU A 24 19.85 7.20 -14.66
N GLU A 25 19.17 8.01 -13.86
CA GLU A 25 19.71 9.23 -13.29
C GLU A 25 19.87 9.11 -11.77
N PRO A 26 20.88 9.74 -11.16
CA PRO A 26 21.09 9.68 -9.70
C PRO A 26 19.85 10.07 -8.87
N ARG A 27 19.06 11.04 -9.35
CA ARG A 27 17.84 11.49 -8.68
C ARG A 27 16.74 10.42 -8.57
N MET A 28 16.79 9.39 -9.43
CA MET A 28 15.83 8.27 -9.39
C MET A 28 16.06 7.37 -8.18
N PHE A 29 17.27 7.35 -7.62
CA PHE A 29 17.60 6.57 -6.41
C PHE A 29 17.25 7.29 -5.10
N SER A 30 16.49 8.38 -5.18
CA SER A 30 15.97 9.10 -4.02
C SER A 30 14.49 8.80 -3.82
N PHE A 31 14.10 8.28 -2.65
CA PHE A 31 12.70 8.04 -2.29
C PHE A 31 11.89 9.35 -2.07
N ASN A 32 12.56 10.51 -1.97
CA ASN A 32 11.93 11.83 -1.91
C ASN A 32 11.66 12.42 -3.32
N ASN A 33 12.13 11.76 -4.38
CA ASN A 33 11.89 12.20 -5.75
C ASN A 33 10.79 11.34 -6.39
N PRO A 34 9.73 11.92 -6.98
CA PRO A 34 8.66 11.18 -7.62
C PRO A 34 9.10 10.23 -8.73
N MET A 35 10.25 10.48 -9.37
CA MET A 35 10.81 9.58 -10.39
C MET A 35 11.29 8.26 -9.79
N GLY A 36 11.76 8.25 -8.53
CA GLY A 36 12.28 7.07 -7.85
C GLY A 36 11.35 6.49 -6.79
N ALA A 37 10.54 7.32 -6.16
CA ALA A 37 9.63 6.91 -5.10
C ALA A 37 8.64 5.84 -5.56
N CYS A 38 8.37 4.86 -4.70
CA CYS A 38 7.28 3.93 -4.91
C CYS A 38 5.95 4.69 -5.06
N PRO A 39 5.19 4.49 -6.15
CA PRO A 39 3.98 5.27 -6.42
C PRO A 39 2.87 5.00 -5.39
N ASP A 40 2.82 3.81 -4.79
CA ASP A 40 1.75 3.43 -3.85
C ASP A 40 1.92 4.05 -2.46
N CYS A 41 3.15 4.23 -2.00
CA CYS A 41 3.44 4.84 -0.70
C CYS A 41 4.16 6.18 -0.78
N ASN A 42 4.36 6.73 -1.99
CA ASN A 42 5.08 7.98 -2.22
C ASN A 42 6.45 8.04 -1.51
N GLY A 43 7.19 6.92 -1.50
CA GLY A 43 8.50 6.83 -0.87
C GLY A 43 8.50 6.68 0.65
N LEU A 44 7.34 6.50 1.29
CA LEU A 44 7.26 6.32 2.74
C LEU A 44 7.67 4.90 3.20
N GLY A 45 7.47 3.89 2.34
CA GLY A 45 7.72 2.48 2.69
C GLY A 45 6.57 1.82 3.45
N PHE A 46 5.58 2.59 3.88
CA PHE A 46 4.38 2.12 4.56
C PHE A 46 3.15 2.85 4.01
N ILE A 47 1.99 2.27 4.26
CA ILE A 47 0.69 2.84 3.90
C ILE A 47 -0.25 2.76 5.08
N GLN A 48 -1.17 3.71 5.17
CA GLN A 48 -2.32 3.63 6.06
C GLN A 48 -3.49 3.01 5.30
N ARG A 49 -4.06 1.94 5.85
CA ARG A 49 -5.25 1.30 5.31
C ARG A 49 -6.26 1.04 6.40
N ILE A 50 -7.53 1.03 6.01
CA ILE A 50 -8.62 0.61 6.89
C ILE A 50 -8.40 -0.85 7.29
N ASP A 51 -8.44 -1.11 8.60
CA ASP A 51 -8.26 -2.44 9.17
C ASP A 51 -9.63 -3.07 9.45
N PRO A 52 -9.95 -4.23 8.87
CA PRO A 52 -11.20 -4.95 9.15
C PRO A 52 -11.45 -5.22 10.63
N ASP A 53 -10.39 -5.51 11.41
CA ASP A 53 -10.52 -5.81 12.84
C ASP A 53 -10.89 -4.56 13.67
N LEU A 54 -10.56 -3.36 13.18
CA LEU A 54 -10.99 -2.12 13.80
C LEU A 54 -12.42 -1.74 13.40
N ILE A 55 -12.89 -2.21 12.25
CA ILE A 55 -14.29 -2.08 11.83
C ILE A 55 -15.18 -3.03 12.62
N ILE A 56 -14.70 -4.23 12.92
CA ILE A 56 -15.43 -5.30 13.62
C ILE A 56 -14.60 -5.72 14.85
N PRO A 57 -14.60 -4.89 15.88
CA PRO A 57 -13.76 -5.11 17.06
C PRO A 57 -14.22 -6.29 17.91
N ASP A 58 -15.48 -6.70 17.79
CA ASP A 58 -16.08 -7.81 18.54
C ASP A 58 -16.78 -8.76 17.57
N GLN A 59 -16.07 -9.81 17.18
CA GLN A 59 -16.56 -10.80 16.24
C GLN A 59 -17.58 -11.79 16.86
N ASP A 60 -17.74 -11.78 18.19
CA ASP A 60 -18.73 -12.58 18.91
C ASP A 60 -20.12 -11.93 18.88
N LYS A 61 -20.21 -10.66 18.49
CA LYS A 61 -21.48 -9.96 18.28
C LYS A 61 -22.03 -10.16 16.89
N SER A 62 -23.34 -10.12 16.79
CA SER A 62 -24.07 -10.09 15.52
C SER A 62 -24.12 -8.67 14.92
N ILE A 63 -24.60 -8.55 13.68
CA ILE A 63 -24.82 -7.25 13.05
C ILE A 63 -25.92 -6.48 13.82
N ASN A 64 -26.97 -7.18 14.24
CA ASN A 64 -28.03 -6.60 15.05
C ASN A 64 -27.55 -6.15 16.42
N ASP A 65 -26.56 -6.84 17.01
CA ASP A 65 -25.89 -6.47 18.27
C ASP A 65 -24.76 -5.44 18.08
N LYS A 66 -24.70 -4.81 16.89
CA LYS A 66 -23.73 -3.75 16.57
C LYS A 66 -22.26 -4.21 16.60
N CYS A 67 -21.95 -5.36 15.98
CA CYS A 67 -20.57 -5.80 15.80
C CYS A 67 -19.75 -4.82 14.95
N LEU A 68 -20.42 -4.09 14.04
CA LEU A 68 -19.79 -3.00 13.28
C LEU A 68 -19.59 -1.82 14.22
N SER A 69 -18.35 -1.35 14.31
CA SER A 69 -18.04 -0.12 15.05
C SER A 69 -18.83 1.06 14.45
N ASN A 70 -18.95 2.17 15.18
CA ASN A 70 -19.73 3.36 14.76
C ASN A 70 -19.11 4.09 13.52
N VAL A 71 -18.65 3.31 12.56
CA VAL A 71 -18.14 3.77 11.26
C VAL A 71 -19.20 4.59 10.51
N PHE A 72 -20.44 4.15 10.62
CA PHE A 72 -21.60 4.89 10.14
C PHE A 72 -22.33 5.44 11.37
N SER A 73 -22.22 6.73 11.63
CA SER A 73 -22.81 7.41 12.79
C SER A 73 -24.34 7.27 12.92
N THR A 74 -24.99 6.59 11.98
CA THR A 74 -26.44 6.39 11.91
C THR A 74 -26.77 4.98 11.43
N MET A 75 -26.30 3.95 12.16
CA MET A 75 -26.77 2.57 11.94
C MET A 75 -28.10 2.34 12.67
N GLU A 76 -29.08 3.20 12.41
CA GLU A 76 -30.47 2.98 12.79
C GLU A 76 -31.15 2.14 11.71
N TYR A 77 -32.17 1.37 12.10
CA TYR A 77 -32.94 0.49 11.20
C TYR A 77 -33.54 1.20 9.98
N THR A 78 -33.69 2.53 10.04
CA THR A 78 -34.17 3.39 8.94
C THR A 78 -33.06 3.99 8.10
N SER A 79 -31.78 3.75 8.46
CA SER A 79 -30.67 4.31 7.70
C SER A 79 -30.50 3.60 6.35
N PHE A 80 -30.02 4.35 5.37
CA PHE A 80 -29.68 3.80 4.04
C PHE A 80 -28.76 2.58 4.15
N TYR A 81 -27.69 2.68 4.92
CA TYR A 81 -26.71 1.61 5.06
C TYR A 81 -27.30 0.34 5.71
N TRP A 82 -28.18 0.50 6.69
CA TRP A 82 -28.84 -0.66 7.31
C TRP A 82 -29.68 -1.46 6.31
N GLN A 83 -30.47 -0.75 5.48
CA GLN A 83 -31.31 -1.39 4.47
C GLN A 83 -30.47 -2.09 3.39
N VAL A 84 -29.32 -1.52 3.02
CA VAL A 84 -28.37 -2.16 2.10
C VAL A 84 -27.76 -3.42 2.72
N ILE A 85 -27.30 -3.36 3.98
CA ILE A 85 -26.70 -4.52 4.67
C ILE A 85 -27.73 -5.63 4.82
N ARG A 86 -28.98 -5.31 5.14
CA ARG A 86 -30.09 -6.27 5.20
C ARG A 86 -30.32 -6.95 3.85
N ALA A 87 -30.37 -6.18 2.77
CA ALA A 87 -30.51 -6.73 1.42
C ALA A 87 -29.33 -7.62 1.01
N LEU A 88 -28.11 -7.28 1.44
CA LEU A 88 -26.95 -8.14 1.27
C LEU A 88 -27.10 -9.44 2.06
N ALA A 89 -27.55 -9.36 3.32
CA ALA A 89 -27.76 -10.53 4.14
C ALA A 89 -28.78 -11.49 3.52
N GLU A 90 -29.91 -10.96 3.04
CA GLU A 90 -30.93 -11.74 2.30
C GLU A 90 -30.36 -12.40 1.04
N LYS A 91 -29.53 -11.67 0.27
CA LYS A 91 -28.94 -12.18 -1.00
C LYS A 91 -27.91 -13.28 -0.79
N TYR A 92 -27.14 -13.20 0.29
CA TYR A 92 -26.03 -14.13 0.58
C TYR A 92 -26.36 -15.12 1.71
N ASP A 93 -27.63 -15.34 2.01
CA ASP A 93 -28.13 -16.27 3.03
C ASP A 93 -27.47 -16.11 4.40
N ALA A 94 -27.29 -14.86 4.81
CA ALA A 94 -26.71 -14.51 6.10
C ALA A 94 -27.80 -14.07 7.08
N ASP A 95 -27.80 -14.66 8.27
CA ASP A 95 -28.67 -14.23 9.35
C ASP A 95 -27.97 -13.12 10.16
N MET A 96 -28.62 -11.96 10.27
CA MET A 96 -28.07 -10.79 10.95
C MET A 96 -28.02 -10.92 12.48
N ASP A 97 -28.63 -11.95 13.06
CA ASP A 97 -28.56 -12.30 14.49
C ASP A 97 -27.42 -13.30 14.79
N THR A 98 -26.81 -13.87 13.76
CA THR A 98 -25.65 -14.76 13.91
C THR A 98 -24.40 -13.96 14.25
N PRO A 99 -23.53 -14.41 15.19
CA PRO A 99 -22.24 -13.81 15.47
C PRO A 99 -21.39 -13.63 14.19
N TYR A 100 -20.72 -12.47 14.06
CA TYR A 100 -19.98 -12.17 12.84
C TYR A 100 -18.98 -13.26 12.45
N LYS A 101 -18.29 -13.85 13.42
CA LYS A 101 -17.32 -14.96 13.17
C LYS A 101 -17.95 -16.14 12.43
N ASP A 102 -19.24 -16.42 12.66
CA ASP A 102 -19.96 -17.58 12.12
C ASP A 102 -20.72 -17.29 10.83
N LEU A 103 -20.76 -16.02 10.39
CA LEU A 103 -21.40 -15.62 9.14
C LEU A 103 -20.69 -16.22 7.90
N PRO A 104 -21.43 -16.43 6.79
CA PRO A 104 -20.84 -16.94 5.54
C PRO A 104 -19.66 -16.11 5.05
N LYS A 105 -18.58 -16.77 4.63
CA LYS A 105 -17.36 -16.06 4.14
C LYS A 105 -17.66 -15.09 3.01
N LYS A 106 -18.53 -15.48 2.07
CA LYS A 106 -18.90 -14.63 0.93
C LYS A 106 -19.61 -13.37 1.37
N PHE A 107 -20.51 -13.48 2.35
CA PHE A 107 -21.18 -12.31 2.92
C PHE A 107 -20.18 -11.35 3.60
N LYS A 108 -19.26 -11.87 4.41
CA LYS A 108 -18.18 -11.07 5.05
C LYS A 108 -17.34 -10.31 4.03
N GLU A 109 -16.93 -11.01 2.96
CA GLU A 109 -16.14 -10.44 1.87
C GLU A 109 -16.89 -9.28 1.19
N VAL A 110 -18.15 -9.52 0.81
CA VAL A 110 -18.97 -8.52 0.14
C VAL A 110 -19.32 -7.36 1.05
N LEU A 111 -19.59 -7.60 2.33
CA LEU A 111 -19.83 -6.55 3.31
C LEU A 111 -18.66 -5.60 3.45
N LEU A 112 -17.44 -6.12 3.49
CA LEU A 112 -16.22 -5.33 3.65
C LEU A 112 -15.74 -4.70 2.35
N TYR A 113 -15.72 -5.46 1.25
CA TYR A 113 -15.06 -5.07 0.01
C TYR A 113 -16.00 -4.79 -1.16
N GLY A 114 -17.31 -5.08 -0.99
CA GLY A 114 -18.32 -4.77 -1.99
C GLY A 114 -18.67 -5.92 -2.94
N THR A 115 -19.65 -5.64 -3.82
CA THR A 115 -20.18 -6.63 -4.77
C THR A 115 -19.45 -6.68 -6.10
N GLY A 116 -18.42 -5.84 -6.30
CA GLY A 116 -17.81 -5.64 -7.61
C GLY A 116 -18.86 -5.14 -8.62
N ASP A 117 -18.96 -5.82 -9.75
CA ASP A 117 -19.94 -5.48 -10.82
C ASP A 117 -21.34 -6.05 -10.55
N GLU A 118 -21.49 -6.90 -9.54
CA GLU A 118 -22.77 -7.53 -9.20
C GLU A 118 -23.72 -6.53 -8.57
N LYS A 119 -24.90 -6.38 -9.18
CA LYS A 119 -25.93 -5.45 -8.68
C LYS A 119 -26.74 -6.07 -7.55
N LEU A 120 -27.05 -5.23 -6.57
CA LEU A 120 -27.95 -5.51 -5.47
C LEU A 120 -29.28 -4.80 -5.73
N SER A 121 -30.35 -5.59 -5.82
CA SER A 121 -31.73 -5.07 -5.97
C SER A 121 -32.43 -5.13 -4.61
N TYR A 122 -32.97 -4.00 -4.16
CA TYR A 122 -33.71 -3.91 -2.90
C TYR A 122 -34.69 -2.75 -2.92
N VAL A 123 -35.65 -2.80 -1.99
CA VAL A 123 -36.61 -1.72 -1.77
C VAL A 123 -36.06 -0.80 -0.67
N TYR A 124 -35.76 0.43 -1.03
CA TYR A 124 -35.37 1.46 -0.08
C TYR A 124 -36.61 2.20 0.43
N THR A 125 -36.73 2.33 1.74
CA THR A 125 -37.79 3.12 2.38
C THR A 125 -37.17 4.34 3.06
N ASN A 126 -37.62 5.53 2.69
CA ASN A 126 -37.14 6.77 3.30
C ASN A 126 -37.82 7.00 4.67
N ARG A 127 -37.41 8.08 5.38
CA ARG A 127 -37.99 8.44 6.69
C ARG A 127 -39.49 8.80 6.64
N ASN A 128 -40.01 9.19 5.47
CA ASN A 128 -41.40 9.56 5.26
C ASN A 128 -42.26 8.35 4.90
N GLY A 129 -41.67 7.15 4.75
CA GLY A 129 -42.38 5.93 4.37
C GLY A 129 -42.48 5.70 2.86
N ASP A 130 -41.91 6.61 2.01
CA ASP A 130 -41.90 6.41 0.56
C ASP A 130 -40.92 5.31 0.19
N THR A 131 -41.31 4.45 -0.73
CA THR A 131 -40.52 3.31 -1.19
C THR A 131 -39.98 3.52 -2.59
N GLN A 132 -38.73 3.10 -2.83
CA GLN A 132 -38.09 3.14 -4.14
C GLN A 132 -37.33 1.85 -4.40
N ASN A 133 -37.52 1.26 -5.56
CA ASN A 133 -36.68 0.16 -6.02
C ASN A 133 -35.29 0.69 -6.37
N ARG A 134 -34.27 0.12 -5.75
CA ARG A 134 -32.87 0.43 -5.99
C ARG A 134 -32.17 -0.78 -6.60
N ASN A 135 -31.31 -0.52 -7.59
CA ASN A 135 -30.53 -1.56 -8.23
C ASN A 135 -29.15 -0.98 -8.57
N HIS A 136 -28.18 -1.18 -7.69
CA HIS A 136 -26.81 -0.68 -7.87
C HIS A 136 -25.81 -1.64 -7.22
N THR A 137 -24.55 -1.47 -7.53
CA THR A 137 -23.45 -2.18 -6.87
C THR A 137 -23.26 -1.62 -5.47
N PHE A 138 -22.82 -2.49 -4.55
CA PHE A 138 -22.42 -2.07 -3.22
C PHE A 138 -20.89 -1.95 -3.16
N GLU A 139 -20.41 -0.79 -2.77
CA GLU A 139 -18.98 -0.47 -2.76
C GLU A 139 -18.19 -1.25 -1.68
N GLY A 140 -18.86 -1.66 -0.61
CA GLY A 140 -18.21 -2.24 0.58
C GLY A 140 -17.82 -1.17 1.62
N ILE A 141 -17.75 -1.58 2.88
CA ILE A 141 -17.46 -0.67 3.99
C ILE A 141 -16.05 -0.09 3.86
N ILE A 142 -15.05 -0.94 3.63
CA ILE A 142 -13.63 -0.54 3.55
C ILE A 142 -13.41 0.40 2.37
N ASN A 143 -13.85 0.00 1.17
CA ASN A 143 -13.66 0.81 -0.03
C ASN A 143 -14.34 2.18 0.09
N ASN A 144 -15.54 2.21 0.69
CA ASN A 144 -16.26 3.46 0.96
C ASN A 144 -15.47 4.39 1.90
N LEU A 145 -14.93 3.85 2.99
CA LEU A 145 -14.15 4.63 3.94
C LEU A 145 -12.84 5.13 3.31
N GLU A 146 -12.12 4.28 2.58
CA GLU A 146 -10.88 4.67 1.90
C GLU A 146 -11.12 5.74 0.84
N ARG A 147 -12.20 5.62 0.06
CA ARG A 147 -12.59 6.67 -0.90
C ARG A 147 -12.91 7.98 -0.18
N ARG A 148 -13.75 7.93 0.84
CA ARG A 148 -14.12 9.13 1.61
C ARG A 148 -12.93 9.77 2.30
N TYR A 149 -11.96 9.00 2.79
CA TYR A 149 -10.73 9.51 3.38
C TYR A 149 -9.89 10.28 2.36
N ARG A 150 -9.80 9.79 1.13
CA ARG A 150 -9.09 10.47 0.04
C ARG A 150 -9.79 11.73 -0.46
N GLU A 151 -11.12 11.72 -0.50
CA GLU A 151 -11.93 12.81 -1.07
C GLU A 151 -12.21 13.94 -0.07
N THR A 152 -12.19 13.66 1.23
CA THR A 152 -12.54 14.65 2.24
C THR A 152 -11.46 15.71 2.41
N GLN A 153 -11.90 16.99 2.53
CA GLN A 153 -11.04 18.11 2.91
C GLN A 153 -11.13 18.45 4.42
N SER A 154 -11.98 17.74 5.16
CA SER A 154 -12.21 17.98 6.58
C SER A 154 -11.26 17.15 7.44
N GLU A 155 -10.35 17.81 8.16
CA GLU A 155 -9.41 17.16 9.08
C GLU A 155 -10.15 16.37 10.18
N TRP A 156 -11.26 16.89 10.68
CA TRP A 156 -12.08 16.19 11.69
C TRP A 156 -12.66 14.86 11.16
N ILE A 157 -13.04 14.81 9.86
CA ILE A 157 -13.51 13.55 9.25
C ILE A 157 -12.33 12.60 9.07
N LYS A 158 -11.15 13.10 8.67
CA LYS A 158 -9.93 12.29 8.56
C LYS A 158 -9.56 11.65 9.90
N GLU A 159 -9.45 12.45 10.96
CA GLU A 159 -9.15 11.96 12.31
C GLU A 159 -10.13 10.87 12.77
N LYS A 160 -11.41 10.99 12.43
CA LYS A 160 -12.39 9.95 12.73
C LYS A 160 -12.14 8.66 11.98
N MET A 161 -11.72 8.74 10.71
CA MET A 161 -11.43 7.57 9.88
C MET A 161 -10.10 6.91 10.25
N GLU A 162 -9.10 7.69 10.66
CA GLU A 162 -7.78 7.22 11.08
C GLU A 162 -7.86 6.26 12.29
N LYS A 163 -8.91 6.36 13.10
CA LYS A 163 -9.18 5.40 14.19
C LYS A 163 -9.43 3.97 13.71
N TYR A 164 -9.82 3.82 12.45
CA TYR A 164 -10.05 2.53 11.79
C TYR A 164 -8.90 2.13 10.88
N MET A 165 -7.77 2.86 10.93
CA MET A 165 -6.61 2.61 10.08
C MET A 165 -5.45 2.04 10.88
N ARG A 166 -4.69 1.16 10.23
CA ARG A 166 -3.37 0.73 10.68
C ARG A 166 -2.31 1.10 9.66
N ILE A 167 -1.13 1.39 10.18
CA ILE A 167 0.07 1.53 9.37
C ILE A 167 0.58 0.12 9.06
N THR A 168 0.69 -0.18 7.77
CA THR A 168 1.21 -1.45 7.29
C THR A 168 2.35 -1.22 6.32
N THR A 169 3.29 -2.16 6.24
CA THR A 169 4.35 -2.11 5.23
C THR A 169 3.72 -2.05 3.84
N CYS A 170 4.22 -1.17 2.99
CA CYS A 170 3.74 -1.05 1.62
C CYS A 170 3.91 -2.38 0.87
N PRO A 171 2.84 -2.99 0.33
CA PRO A 171 2.93 -4.30 -0.32
C PRO A 171 3.74 -4.27 -1.62
N SER A 172 3.77 -3.13 -2.31
CA SER A 172 4.45 -2.98 -3.60
C SER A 172 5.95 -2.88 -3.45
N CYS A 173 6.44 -1.98 -2.60
CA CYS A 173 7.89 -1.84 -2.37
C CYS A 173 8.39 -2.64 -1.15
N LYS A 174 7.52 -3.31 -0.40
CA LYS A 174 7.86 -4.10 0.78
C LYS A 174 8.73 -3.35 1.81
N GLY A 175 8.47 -2.04 1.96
CA GLY A 175 9.22 -1.17 2.84
C GLY A 175 10.43 -0.46 2.18
N ASN A 176 10.83 -0.87 0.99
CA ASN A 176 12.04 -0.35 0.31
C ASN A 176 11.88 1.06 -0.28
N LYS A 177 10.72 1.69 -0.19
CA LYS A 177 10.46 3.10 -0.55
C LYS A 177 10.60 3.45 -2.03
N LEU A 178 11.36 2.70 -2.82
CA LEU A 178 11.67 2.92 -4.23
C LEU A 178 10.86 2.02 -5.15
N LYS A 179 10.82 2.38 -6.44
CA LYS A 179 10.28 1.52 -7.50
C LYS A 179 11.09 0.23 -7.63
N PRO A 180 10.45 -0.92 -7.95
CA PRO A 180 11.14 -2.21 -8.06
C PRO A 180 12.28 -2.21 -9.09
N GLU A 181 12.14 -1.46 -10.20
CA GLU A 181 13.16 -1.38 -11.27
C GLU A 181 14.46 -0.80 -10.75
N LEU A 182 14.39 0.17 -9.83
CA LEU A 182 15.57 0.80 -9.23
C LEU A 182 16.26 -0.10 -8.20
N LEU A 183 15.48 -0.96 -7.55
CA LEU A 183 16.02 -1.96 -6.62
C LEU A 183 16.73 -3.12 -7.34
N ALA A 184 16.49 -3.29 -8.64
CA ALA A 184 17.22 -4.25 -9.46
C ALA A 184 18.65 -3.80 -9.80
N VAL A 185 18.96 -2.51 -9.64
CA VAL A 185 20.31 -1.99 -9.84
C VAL A 185 21.16 -2.26 -8.61
N THR A 186 22.24 -3.01 -8.79
CA THR A 186 23.13 -3.43 -7.70
C THR A 186 24.57 -3.02 -7.94
N VAL A 187 25.28 -2.72 -6.85
CA VAL A 187 26.73 -2.49 -6.81
C VAL A 187 27.31 -3.40 -5.73
N GLY A 188 28.28 -4.23 -6.09
CA GLY A 188 28.83 -5.23 -5.16
C GLY A 188 27.76 -6.21 -4.63
N GLY A 189 26.74 -6.52 -5.44
CA GLY A 189 25.66 -7.43 -5.09
C GLY A 189 24.59 -6.85 -4.17
N LYS A 190 24.62 -5.56 -3.87
CA LYS A 190 23.62 -4.87 -3.02
C LYS A 190 22.96 -3.73 -3.76
N ASN A 191 21.64 -3.59 -3.58
CA ASN A 191 20.91 -2.42 -4.06
C ASN A 191 21.05 -1.24 -3.09
N ILE A 192 20.58 -0.06 -3.51
CA ILE A 192 20.71 1.17 -2.72
C ILE A 192 20.05 1.08 -1.35
N MET A 193 18.90 0.40 -1.22
CA MET A 193 18.22 0.29 0.06
C MET A 193 18.91 -0.70 0.99
N GLU A 194 19.38 -1.83 0.47
CA GLU A 194 20.21 -2.78 1.23
C GLU A 194 21.51 -2.13 1.74
N PHE A 195 22.10 -1.21 0.96
CA PHE A 195 23.23 -0.42 1.41
C PHE A 195 22.81 0.59 2.51
N CYS A 196 21.71 1.29 2.32
CA CYS A 196 21.19 2.25 3.32
C CYS A 196 20.73 1.60 4.63
N ASP A 197 20.35 0.33 4.60
CA ASP A 197 19.94 -0.44 5.79
C ASP A 197 21.12 -0.97 6.62
N MET A 198 22.33 -0.88 6.08
CA MET A 198 23.54 -1.18 6.84
C MET A 198 23.77 -0.12 7.92
N SER A 199 24.35 -0.51 9.04
CA SER A 199 24.95 0.44 9.98
C SER A 199 26.09 1.21 9.32
N VAL A 200 26.37 2.39 9.83
CA VAL A 200 27.48 3.21 9.32
C VAL A 200 28.80 2.42 9.30
N SER A 201 29.07 1.62 10.36
CA SER A 201 30.27 0.75 10.41
C SER A 201 30.27 -0.30 9.30
N GLU A 202 29.16 -0.97 9.05
CA GLU A 202 29.02 -1.97 7.97
C GLU A 202 29.16 -1.32 6.59
N ALA A 203 28.55 -0.14 6.41
CA ALA A 203 28.63 0.61 5.16
C ALA A 203 30.07 1.06 4.84
N ILE A 204 30.85 1.48 5.84
CA ILE A 204 32.28 1.77 5.68
C ILE A 204 33.01 0.51 5.19
N GLY A 205 32.84 -0.61 5.90
CA GLY A 205 33.48 -1.89 5.52
C GLY A 205 33.08 -2.35 4.11
N PHE A 206 31.81 -2.20 3.74
CA PHE A 206 31.33 -2.54 2.40
C PHE A 206 32.01 -1.70 1.32
N VAL A 207 32.09 -0.37 1.51
CA VAL A 207 32.71 0.55 0.53
C VAL A 207 34.22 0.30 0.40
N GLU A 208 34.92 -0.05 1.49
CA GLU A 208 36.35 -0.34 1.49
C GLU A 208 36.69 -1.65 0.79
N HIS A 209 35.85 -2.64 0.86
CA HIS A 209 36.05 -3.96 0.27
C HIS A 209 35.27 -4.18 -1.04
N LEU A 210 34.76 -3.09 -1.64
CA LEU A 210 33.98 -3.17 -2.87
C LEU A 210 34.84 -3.67 -4.03
N ASP A 211 34.51 -4.83 -4.57
CA ASP A 211 35.19 -5.41 -5.72
C ASP A 211 34.70 -4.78 -7.03
N LEU A 212 35.55 -3.96 -7.64
CA LEU A 212 35.27 -3.25 -8.88
C LEU A 212 36.32 -3.56 -9.91
N SER A 213 35.91 -3.66 -11.18
CA SER A 213 36.88 -3.69 -12.29
C SER A 213 37.77 -2.44 -12.27
N GLU A 214 38.94 -2.51 -12.86
CA GLU A 214 39.90 -1.38 -12.88
C GLU A 214 39.26 -0.09 -13.43
N THR A 215 38.49 -0.20 -14.51
CA THR A 215 37.78 0.92 -15.11
C THR A 215 36.74 1.53 -14.16
N HIS A 216 35.94 0.68 -13.52
CA HIS A 216 34.91 1.15 -12.57
C HIS A 216 35.55 1.74 -11.31
N ARG A 217 36.69 1.20 -10.87
CA ARG A 217 37.45 1.74 -9.73
C ARG A 217 37.96 3.15 -10.00
N GLN A 218 38.48 3.40 -11.20
CA GLN A 218 38.93 4.75 -11.61
C GLN A 218 37.78 5.75 -11.66
N ILE A 219 36.62 5.36 -12.23
CA ILE A 219 35.44 6.20 -12.31
C ILE A 219 34.88 6.51 -10.91
N ALA A 220 34.83 5.52 -10.04
CA ALA A 220 34.21 5.62 -8.71
C ALA A 220 35.15 6.19 -7.63
N ALA A 221 36.43 6.34 -7.88
CA ALA A 221 37.44 6.67 -6.86
C ALA A 221 37.08 7.90 -6.01
N GLU A 222 36.73 9.02 -6.64
CA GLU A 222 36.35 10.24 -5.90
C GLU A 222 35.04 10.10 -5.19
N ILE A 223 34.06 9.38 -5.75
CA ILE A 223 32.76 9.11 -5.12
C ILE A 223 32.96 8.26 -3.88
N ILE A 224 33.72 7.16 -3.98
CA ILE A 224 34.05 6.27 -2.87
C ILE A 224 34.72 7.01 -1.73
N LYS A 225 35.71 7.85 -2.07
CA LYS A 225 36.45 8.68 -1.10
C LYS A 225 35.51 9.63 -0.35
N GLU A 226 34.60 10.29 -1.07
CA GLU A 226 33.61 11.19 -0.47
C GLU A 226 32.64 10.45 0.45
N ILE A 227 32.06 9.32 -0.01
CA ILE A 227 31.15 8.48 0.80
C ILE A 227 31.86 8.03 2.06
N ARG A 228 33.06 7.47 1.94
CA ARG A 228 33.87 7.02 3.08
C ARG A 228 34.16 8.15 4.06
N GLY A 229 34.53 9.34 3.58
CA GLY A 229 34.78 10.49 4.42
C GLY A 229 33.57 10.89 5.25
N ARG A 230 32.40 10.92 4.65
CA ARG A 230 31.12 11.24 5.34
C ARG A 230 30.71 10.17 6.35
N LEU A 231 30.82 8.90 5.98
CA LEU A 231 30.51 7.79 6.89
C LEU A 231 31.48 7.74 8.07
N THR A 232 32.78 7.96 7.83
CA THR A 232 33.80 8.03 8.89
C THR A 232 33.54 9.20 9.86
N PHE A 233 33.08 10.33 9.34
CA PHE A 233 32.68 11.45 10.18
C PHE A 233 31.53 11.05 11.11
N LEU A 234 30.49 10.35 10.60
CA LEU A 234 29.39 9.86 11.44
C LEU A 234 29.88 8.87 12.51
N ALA A 235 30.77 7.96 12.15
CA ALA A 235 31.37 7.02 13.13
C ALA A 235 32.16 7.74 14.22
N ASN A 236 32.96 8.76 13.86
CA ASN A 236 33.78 9.52 14.80
C ASN A 236 32.96 10.32 15.82
N VAL A 237 31.71 10.69 15.48
CA VAL A 237 30.80 11.36 16.44
C VAL A 237 29.92 10.35 17.20
N GLY A 238 30.20 9.05 17.11
CA GLY A 238 29.52 8.00 17.88
C GLY A 238 28.19 7.55 17.28
N LEU A 239 27.94 7.78 15.97
CA LEU A 239 26.72 7.39 15.26
C LEU A 239 26.94 6.16 14.37
N ASP A 240 27.91 5.33 14.68
CA ASP A 240 28.35 4.15 13.93
C ASP A 240 27.28 3.05 13.86
N TYR A 241 26.37 3.01 14.82
CA TYR A 241 25.26 2.05 14.91
C TYR A 241 24.01 2.45 14.11
N LEU A 242 23.92 3.70 13.64
CA LEU A 242 22.77 4.17 12.87
C LEU A 242 22.78 3.62 11.44
N THR A 243 21.60 3.54 10.84
CA THR A 243 21.40 3.21 9.42
C THR A 243 21.04 4.48 8.64
N LEU A 244 21.36 4.51 7.33
CA LEU A 244 21.04 5.65 6.45
C LEU A 244 19.59 5.65 5.97
N SER A 245 18.85 4.55 6.20
CA SER A 245 17.46 4.38 5.78
C SER A 245 16.43 5.02 6.72
N ARG A 246 16.85 5.51 7.86
CA ARG A 246 16.01 6.13 8.90
C ARG A 246 15.95 7.64 8.81
#